data_65cc1929fbc5433e8fc398a7df2e6ff1
#
_entry.id   65cc1929fbc5433e8fc398a7df2e6ff1
#
_cell.length_a   1.000
_cell.length_b   1.000
_cell.length_c   1.000
_cell.angle_alpha   90.00
_cell.angle_beta   90.00
_cell.angle_gamma   90.00
#
_symmetry.space_group_name_H-M   'P 1'
#
loop_
_entity.id
_entity.type
_entity.pdbx_description
1 polymer ?
#
loop_
_entity_poly.entity_id
_entity_poly.type
_entity_poly.pdbx_seq_one_letter_code
_entity_poly.pdbx_strand_id
1 'polypeptide(L)'
;EKQAVLNAKAKVKALSGNPRIVATSPAVADICDKLDLDLVGVPKSSVSKIPSRYKKVKKVGLAMSPDMEIVSSLNPDWILAPSSLETDLKPKFEELKNTEYAFLNLRSVQGMYRSVQELGEIFGKQQEAEKMTKEFTTFYKSYTKRNKNKKHPKVLVLMGLPGSYVIATENSYVGSLIKLAGGENVYQNADQEFLT
;
A
#
# COMPACT_ATOMS: atom_id res chain seq x y z
N GLU A 1 10.47 4.48 14.33
CA GLU A 1 9.36 4.67 13.39
C GLU A 1 8.90 6.14 13.40
N LYS A 2 8.50 6.68 14.54
CA LYS A 2 8.08 8.09 14.67
C LYS A 2 9.14 9.09 14.21
N GLN A 3 10.41 8.85 14.51
CA GLN A 3 11.52 9.72 14.10
C GLN A 3 11.72 9.69 12.57
N ALA A 4 11.55 8.52 11.94
CA ALA A 4 11.64 8.38 10.48
C ALA A 4 10.55 9.20 9.77
N VAL A 5 9.32 9.21 10.28
CA VAL A 5 8.21 10.02 9.76
C VAL A 5 8.52 11.51 9.89
N LEU A 6 9.05 11.96 11.04
CA LEU A 6 9.43 13.36 11.26
C LEU A 6 10.55 13.79 10.31
N ASN A 7 11.55 12.95 10.10
CA ASN A 7 12.64 13.22 9.16
C ASN A 7 12.13 13.32 7.72
N ALA A 8 11.27 12.41 7.31
CA ALA A 8 10.64 12.43 5.99
C ALA A 8 9.79 13.69 5.78
N LYS A 9 8.99 14.08 6.77
CA LYS A 9 8.20 15.32 6.75
C LYS A 9 9.08 16.56 6.60
N ALA A 10 10.21 16.62 7.30
CA ALA A 10 11.16 17.72 7.18
C ALA A 10 11.75 17.80 5.76
N LYS A 11 12.09 16.68 5.15
CA LYS A 11 12.60 16.61 3.76
C LYS A 11 11.57 17.12 2.76
N VAL A 12 10.30 16.73 2.90
CA VAL A 12 9.22 17.21 2.04
C VAL A 12 9.02 18.73 2.19
N LYS A 13 9.04 19.25 3.42
CA LYS A 13 8.93 20.70 3.68
C LYS A 13 10.08 21.51 3.09
N ALA A 14 11.25 20.92 2.94
CA ALA A 14 12.41 21.58 2.36
C ALA A 14 12.35 21.69 0.82
N LEU A 15 11.41 21.01 0.16
CA LEU A 15 11.22 21.10 -1.29
C LEU A 15 10.64 22.45 -1.68
N SER A 16 11.08 22.98 -2.83
CA SER A 16 10.63 24.28 -3.35
C SER A 16 9.26 24.25 -4.03
N GLY A 17 8.57 23.12 -4.02
CA GLY A 17 7.27 22.94 -4.67
C GLY A 17 6.60 21.63 -4.24
N ASN A 18 5.58 21.23 -4.97
CA ASN A 18 4.95 19.94 -4.74
C ASN A 18 5.95 18.79 -4.95
N PRO A 19 5.99 17.80 -4.06
CA PRO A 19 6.90 16.68 -4.20
C PRO A 19 6.59 15.89 -5.48
N ARG A 20 7.63 15.47 -6.18
CA ARG A 20 7.53 14.59 -7.34
C ARG A 20 7.53 13.15 -6.85
N ILE A 21 6.38 12.49 -6.93
CA ILE A 21 6.17 11.16 -6.37
C ILE A 21 5.93 10.14 -7.49
N VAL A 22 6.61 9.00 -7.40
CA VAL A 22 6.36 7.81 -8.21
C VAL A 22 5.71 6.75 -7.33
N ALA A 23 4.57 6.22 -7.76
CA ALA A 23 3.95 5.03 -7.18
C ALA A 23 4.23 3.82 -8.05
N THR A 24 4.78 2.75 -7.49
CA THR A 24 5.22 1.57 -8.27
C THR A 24 4.16 0.49 -8.39
N SER A 25 3.08 0.54 -7.60
CA SER A 25 2.00 -0.46 -7.66
C SER A 25 0.62 0.18 -7.75
N PRO A 26 -0.39 -0.53 -8.30
CA PRO A 26 -1.76 -0.03 -8.35
C PRO A 26 -2.33 0.32 -6.98
N ALA A 27 -2.09 -0.52 -5.97
CA ALA A 27 -2.57 -0.28 -4.61
C ALA A 27 -1.98 1.01 -4.00
N VAL A 28 -0.70 1.27 -4.24
CA VAL A 28 -0.05 2.52 -3.80
C VAL A 28 -0.61 3.72 -4.55
N ALA A 29 -0.86 3.59 -5.85
CA ALA A 29 -1.49 4.65 -6.64
C ALA A 29 -2.91 4.98 -6.15
N ASP A 30 -3.71 3.97 -5.76
CA ASP A 30 -5.03 4.15 -5.17
C ASP A 30 -4.96 4.90 -3.83
N ILE A 31 -4.00 4.57 -2.99
CA ILE A 31 -3.76 5.29 -1.72
C ILE A 31 -3.39 6.75 -1.99
N CYS A 32 -2.50 7.00 -2.94
CA CYS A 32 -2.11 8.36 -3.33
C CYS A 32 -3.30 9.18 -3.85
N ASP A 33 -4.19 8.56 -4.65
CA ASP A 33 -5.42 9.22 -5.12
C ASP A 33 -6.34 9.61 -3.96
N LYS A 34 -6.54 8.70 -3.01
CA LYS A 34 -7.35 8.94 -1.80
C LYS A 34 -6.77 10.03 -0.91
N LEU A 35 -5.46 10.16 -0.87
CA LEU A 35 -4.75 11.22 -0.15
C LEU A 35 -4.63 12.53 -0.93
N ASP A 36 -5.22 12.62 -2.11
CA ASP A 36 -5.10 13.78 -3.01
C ASP A 36 -3.64 14.15 -3.31
N LEU A 37 -2.81 13.16 -3.58
CA LEU A 37 -1.42 13.35 -3.98
C LEU A 37 -1.27 13.29 -5.50
N ASP A 38 -0.54 14.23 -6.06
CA ASP A 38 -0.12 14.18 -7.46
C ASP A 38 1.02 13.16 -7.65
N LEU A 39 1.02 12.46 -8.77
CA LEU A 39 2.06 11.52 -9.14
C LEU A 39 2.69 11.92 -10.48
N VAL A 40 4.01 11.71 -10.60
CA VAL A 40 4.75 11.88 -11.85
C VAL A 40 5.00 10.57 -12.57
N GLY A 41 4.84 9.45 -11.88
CA GLY A 41 4.94 8.10 -12.40
C GLY A 41 3.96 7.15 -11.73
N VAL A 42 3.39 6.23 -12.51
CA VAL A 42 2.45 5.21 -12.04
C VAL A 42 2.77 3.86 -12.68
N PRO A 43 2.36 2.74 -12.08
CA PRO A 43 2.65 1.43 -12.65
C PRO A 43 1.86 1.17 -13.94
N LYS A 44 2.36 0.26 -14.77
CA LYS A 44 1.60 -0.41 -15.80
C LYS A 44 0.90 -1.62 -15.18
N SER A 45 -0.40 -1.75 -15.39
CA SER A 45 -1.17 -2.90 -14.93
C SER A 45 -2.22 -3.29 -15.96
N SER A 46 -2.37 -4.61 -16.17
CA SER A 46 -3.45 -5.19 -16.99
C SER A 46 -4.61 -5.73 -16.15
N VAL A 47 -4.38 -5.92 -14.85
CA VAL A 47 -5.33 -6.53 -13.90
C VAL A 47 -6.09 -5.51 -13.09
N SER A 48 -5.42 -4.40 -12.72
CA SER A 48 -6.01 -3.35 -11.89
C SER A 48 -6.04 -2.03 -12.65
N LYS A 49 -7.14 -1.30 -12.50
CA LYS A 49 -7.26 0.03 -13.09
C LYS A 49 -6.46 1.03 -12.25
N ILE A 50 -5.73 1.91 -12.91
CA ILE A 50 -5.10 3.05 -12.28
C ILE A 50 -6.15 4.17 -12.16
N PRO A 51 -6.19 4.94 -11.04
CA PRO A 51 -7.12 6.04 -10.87
C PRO A 51 -7.13 7.01 -12.06
N SER A 52 -8.31 7.49 -12.43
CA SER A 52 -8.51 8.30 -13.65
C SER A 52 -7.69 9.59 -13.65
N ARG A 53 -7.42 10.18 -12.46
CA ARG A 53 -6.58 11.37 -12.34
C ARG A 53 -5.16 11.16 -12.86
N TYR A 54 -4.67 9.91 -12.86
CA TYR A 54 -3.33 9.54 -13.31
C TYR A 54 -3.30 8.98 -14.74
N LYS A 55 -4.40 9.09 -15.49
CA LYS A 55 -4.51 8.53 -16.85
C LYS A 55 -3.42 9.00 -17.80
N LYS A 56 -2.99 10.25 -17.66
CA LYS A 56 -1.94 10.87 -18.51
C LYS A 56 -0.55 10.79 -17.90
N VAL A 57 -0.42 10.24 -16.70
CA VAL A 57 0.87 10.14 -16.02
C VAL A 57 1.74 9.06 -16.66
N LYS A 58 3.05 9.27 -16.66
CA LYS A 58 4.02 8.34 -17.25
C LYS A 58 3.94 6.97 -16.59
N LYS A 59 3.92 5.90 -17.40
CA LYS A 59 3.97 4.52 -16.92
C LYS A 59 5.42 4.11 -16.67
N VAL A 60 5.72 3.63 -15.47
CA VAL A 60 7.07 3.24 -15.04
C VAL A 60 7.32 1.73 -15.06
N GLY A 61 6.43 0.96 -15.67
CA GLY A 61 6.57 -0.50 -15.77
C GLY A 61 5.72 -1.26 -14.75
N LEU A 62 5.99 -2.55 -14.62
CA LEU A 62 5.27 -3.44 -13.73
C LEU A 62 5.70 -3.22 -12.26
N ALA A 63 4.80 -3.49 -11.33
CA ALA A 63 5.09 -3.32 -9.89
C ALA A 63 6.31 -4.13 -9.43
N MET A 64 6.46 -5.37 -9.90
CA MET A 64 7.58 -6.24 -9.55
C MET A 64 8.90 -5.86 -10.23
N SER A 65 8.84 -5.17 -11.37
CA SER A 65 9.99 -4.78 -12.16
C SER A 65 9.77 -3.40 -12.80
N PRO A 66 9.82 -2.33 -12.00
CA PRO A 66 9.74 -0.98 -12.55
C PRO A 66 10.93 -0.70 -13.46
N ASP A 67 10.69 0.05 -14.51
CA ASP A 67 11.73 0.52 -15.41
C ASP A 67 12.48 1.69 -14.75
N MET A 68 13.65 1.39 -14.21
CA MET A 68 14.44 2.35 -13.44
C MET A 68 15.03 3.49 -14.30
N GLU A 69 15.18 3.30 -15.60
CA GLU A 69 15.57 4.39 -16.52
C GLU A 69 14.43 5.41 -16.61
N ILE A 70 13.20 4.94 -16.80
CA ILE A 70 12.01 5.81 -16.81
C ILE A 70 11.86 6.49 -15.44
N VAL A 71 11.94 5.74 -14.33
CA VAL A 71 11.85 6.31 -12.99
C VAL A 71 12.88 7.41 -12.79
N SER A 72 14.15 7.14 -13.11
CA SER A 72 15.23 8.13 -12.99
C SER A 72 14.99 9.38 -13.86
N SER A 73 14.48 9.20 -15.08
CA SER A 73 14.19 10.32 -15.99
C SER A 73 13.10 11.27 -15.48
N LEU A 74 12.25 10.81 -14.57
CA LEU A 74 11.22 11.62 -13.95
C LEU A 74 11.74 12.49 -12.79
N ASN A 75 12.98 12.31 -12.37
CA ASN A 75 13.59 13.02 -11.24
C ASN A 75 12.67 13.03 -10.00
N PRO A 76 12.26 11.87 -9.48
CA PRO A 76 11.36 11.83 -8.35
C PRO A 76 12.04 12.28 -7.06
N ASP A 77 11.31 12.98 -6.21
CA ASP A 77 11.72 13.25 -4.84
C ASP A 77 11.46 12.01 -3.96
N TRP A 78 10.38 11.28 -4.27
CA TRP A 78 9.94 10.10 -3.54
C TRP A 78 9.50 8.97 -4.46
N ILE A 79 9.83 7.73 -4.05
CA ILE A 79 9.27 6.50 -4.62
C ILE A 79 8.52 5.76 -3.52
N LEU A 80 7.26 5.43 -3.79
CA LEU A 80 6.41 4.67 -2.89
C LEU A 80 6.12 3.30 -3.48
N ALA A 81 6.37 2.26 -2.70
CA ALA A 81 6.23 0.86 -3.10
C ALA A 81 5.62 0.01 -1.97
N PRO A 82 5.03 -1.16 -2.25
CA PRO A 82 4.56 -2.06 -1.22
C PRO A 82 5.72 -2.77 -0.53
N SER A 83 5.63 -2.99 0.79
CA SER A 83 6.68 -3.66 1.58
C SER A 83 6.94 -5.11 1.17
N SER A 84 5.98 -5.76 0.52
CA SER A 84 6.16 -7.11 -0.03
C SER A 84 7.22 -7.20 -1.12
N LEU A 85 7.61 -6.08 -1.73
CA LEU A 85 8.63 -5.98 -2.78
C LEU A 85 9.92 -5.32 -2.29
N GLU A 86 10.05 -5.05 -0.99
CA GLU A 86 11.18 -4.32 -0.43
C GLU A 86 12.52 -4.97 -0.75
N THR A 87 12.64 -6.27 -0.56
CA THR A 87 13.89 -7.02 -0.79
C THR A 87 14.41 -6.85 -2.23
N ASP A 88 13.49 -6.84 -3.20
CA ASP A 88 13.86 -6.77 -4.62
C ASP A 88 14.05 -5.32 -5.11
N LEU A 89 13.31 -4.38 -4.56
CA LEU A 89 13.28 -3.00 -5.06
C LEU A 89 14.21 -2.05 -4.32
N LYS A 90 14.46 -2.27 -3.04
CA LYS A 90 15.31 -1.39 -2.23
C LYS A 90 16.70 -1.16 -2.83
N PRO A 91 17.44 -2.20 -3.28
CA PRO A 91 18.74 -1.99 -3.89
C PRO A 91 18.69 -1.09 -5.14
N LYS A 92 17.62 -1.20 -5.93
CA LYS A 92 17.43 -0.39 -7.14
C LYS A 92 17.14 1.07 -6.80
N PHE A 93 16.35 1.32 -5.73
CA PHE A 93 16.03 2.68 -5.29
C PHE A 93 17.23 3.38 -4.68
N GLU A 94 18.09 2.64 -3.98
CA GLU A 94 19.33 3.17 -3.39
C GLU A 94 20.36 3.65 -4.42
N GLU A 95 20.23 3.24 -5.68
CA GLU A 95 21.05 3.76 -6.77
C GLU A 95 20.70 5.21 -7.16
N LEU A 96 19.51 5.68 -6.79
CA LEU A 96 19.04 7.04 -7.08
C LEU A 96 19.47 8.01 -5.96
N LYS A 97 20.50 8.81 -6.22
CA LYS A 97 21.19 9.62 -5.20
C LYS A 97 20.33 10.70 -4.50
N ASN A 98 19.31 11.23 -5.16
CA ASN A 98 18.52 12.36 -4.67
C ASN A 98 17.04 11.99 -4.51
N THR A 99 16.76 10.73 -4.36
CA THR A 99 15.40 10.22 -4.26
C THR A 99 15.23 9.49 -2.94
N GLU A 100 14.22 9.88 -2.17
CA GLU A 100 13.78 9.16 -1.00
C GLU A 100 12.81 8.04 -1.41
N TYR A 101 12.66 7.02 -0.57
CA TYR A 101 11.70 5.95 -0.81
C TYR A 101 11.04 5.51 0.48
N ALA A 102 9.84 4.99 0.36
CA ALA A 102 9.11 4.36 1.46
C ALA A 102 8.39 3.11 0.99
N PHE A 103 8.44 2.08 1.83
CA PHE A 103 7.71 0.84 1.62
C PHE A 103 6.50 0.79 2.54
N LEU A 104 5.31 0.75 1.94
CA LEU A 104 4.04 0.75 2.66
C LEU A 104 3.70 -0.66 3.12
N ASN A 105 3.31 -0.80 4.38
CA ASN A 105 2.84 -2.08 4.90
C ASN A 105 1.40 -2.35 4.44
N LEU A 106 1.27 -3.06 3.33
CA LEU A 106 -0.02 -3.49 2.77
C LEU A 106 -0.32 -4.98 3.06
N ARG A 107 0.32 -5.55 4.08
CA ARG A 107 0.11 -6.96 4.48
C ARG A 107 -1.13 -7.16 5.34
N SER A 108 -1.67 -6.10 5.91
CA SER A 108 -2.89 -6.12 6.71
C SER A 108 -3.68 -4.83 6.52
N VAL A 109 -4.96 -4.85 6.87
CA VAL A 109 -5.80 -3.65 6.88
C VAL A 109 -5.26 -2.63 7.87
N GLN A 110 -4.83 -3.06 9.05
CA GLN A 110 -4.25 -2.18 10.07
C GLN A 110 -2.95 -1.55 9.59
N GLY A 111 -2.07 -2.33 8.95
CA GLY A 111 -0.82 -1.85 8.36
C GLY A 111 -1.07 -0.82 7.26
N MET A 112 -2.07 -1.06 6.41
CA MET A 112 -2.47 -0.12 5.37
C MET A 112 -2.92 1.22 5.95
N TYR A 113 -3.81 1.23 6.95
CA TYR A 113 -4.27 2.48 7.55
C TYR A 113 -3.18 3.21 8.33
N ARG A 114 -2.25 2.48 8.95
CA ARG A 114 -1.05 3.09 9.53
C ARG A 114 -0.21 3.79 8.46
N SER A 115 0.06 3.12 7.35
CA SER A 115 0.79 3.72 6.22
C SER A 115 0.08 4.94 5.64
N VAL A 116 -1.26 4.91 5.54
CA VAL A 116 -2.07 6.07 5.12
C VAL A 116 -1.87 7.25 6.07
N GLN A 117 -1.89 7.03 7.39
CA GLN A 117 -1.67 8.09 8.38
C GLN A 117 -0.25 8.66 8.31
N GLU A 118 0.76 7.81 8.18
CA GLU A 118 2.15 8.24 8.02
C GLU A 118 2.37 9.05 6.76
N LEU A 119 1.84 8.62 5.62
CA LEU A 119 1.88 9.38 4.37
C LEU A 119 1.15 10.73 4.50
N GLY A 120 0.00 10.74 5.17
CA GLY A 120 -0.74 11.97 5.46
C GLY A 120 0.11 12.97 6.25
N GLU A 121 0.86 12.49 7.24
CA GLU A 121 1.76 13.35 8.02
C GLU A 121 2.96 13.82 7.20
N ILE A 122 3.61 12.93 6.44
CA ILE A 122 4.78 13.24 5.62
C ILE A 122 4.45 14.28 4.56
N PHE A 123 3.33 14.10 3.84
CA PHE A 123 2.97 14.92 2.69
C PHE A 123 1.95 16.03 2.98
N GLY A 124 1.62 16.28 4.25
CA GLY A 124 0.69 17.32 4.63
C GLY A 124 -0.77 17.04 4.25
N LYS A 125 -1.16 15.75 4.25
CA LYS A 125 -2.50 15.25 3.89
C LYS A 125 -3.22 14.58 5.06
N GLN A 126 -3.04 15.14 6.26
CA GLN A 126 -3.61 14.57 7.48
C GLN A 126 -5.13 14.51 7.44
N GLN A 127 -5.79 15.53 6.87
CA GLN A 127 -7.25 15.56 6.78
C GLN A 127 -7.80 14.44 5.88
N GLU A 128 -7.17 14.21 4.74
CA GLU A 128 -7.52 13.12 3.82
C GLU A 128 -7.28 11.75 4.46
N ALA A 129 -6.15 11.60 5.16
CA ALA A 129 -5.82 10.37 5.90
C ALA A 129 -6.82 10.10 7.03
N GLU A 130 -7.17 11.10 7.81
CA GLU A 130 -8.17 11.01 8.88
C GLU A 130 -9.56 10.65 8.32
N LYS A 131 -9.96 11.24 7.20
CA LYS A 131 -11.21 10.92 6.52
C LYS A 131 -11.28 9.43 6.16
N MET A 132 -10.25 8.89 5.51
CA MET A 132 -10.18 7.46 5.18
C MET A 132 -10.30 6.59 6.43
N THR A 133 -9.52 6.88 7.47
CA THR A 133 -9.51 6.11 8.72
C THR A 133 -10.84 6.20 9.45
N LYS A 134 -11.46 7.36 9.49
CA LYS A 134 -12.76 7.58 10.14
C LYS A 134 -13.88 6.87 9.41
N GLU A 135 -13.92 6.91 8.10
CA GLU A 135 -14.90 6.18 7.28
C GLU A 135 -14.82 4.68 7.57
N PHE A 136 -13.63 4.10 7.56
CA PHE A 136 -13.42 2.70 7.90
C PHE A 136 -13.83 2.38 9.34
N THR A 137 -13.40 3.18 10.31
CA THR A 137 -13.68 2.95 11.73
C THR A 137 -15.19 3.01 12.00
N THR A 138 -15.89 3.94 11.40
CA THR A 138 -17.36 4.09 11.53
C THR A 138 -18.08 2.89 10.92
N PHE A 139 -17.69 2.50 9.72
CA PHE A 139 -18.20 1.29 9.08
C PHE A 139 -17.96 0.05 9.93
N TYR A 140 -16.73 -0.14 10.42
CA TYR A 140 -16.34 -1.32 11.17
C TYR A 140 -17.07 -1.44 12.52
N LYS A 141 -17.26 -0.34 13.23
CA LYS A 141 -18.07 -0.30 14.46
C LYS A 141 -19.51 -0.74 14.20
N SER A 142 -20.13 -0.23 13.16
CA SER A 142 -21.49 -0.60 12.77
C SER A 142 -21.56 -2.07 12.36
N TYR A 143 -20.60 -2.54 11.57
CA TYR A 143 -20.50 -3.93 11.14
C TYR A 143 -20.37 -4.89 12.32
N THR A 144 -19.45 -4.62 13.24
CA THR A 144 -19.20 -5.43 14.43
C THR A 144 -20.43 -5.52 15.31
N LYS A 145 -21.12 -4.40 15.53
CA LYS A 145 -22.37 -4.35 16.31
C LYS A 145 -23.44 -5.24 15.70
N ARG A 146 -23.64 -5.20 14.39
CA ARG A 146 -24.66 -6.01 13.69
C ARG A 146 -24.34 -7.50 13.69
N ASN A 147 -23.07 -7.87 13.79
CA ASN A 147 -22.62 -9.26 13.68
C ASN A 147 -22.19 -9.87 15.02
N LYS A 148 -22.36 -9.15 16.14
CA LYS A 148 -21.88 -9.56 17.48
C LYS A 148 -22.29 -10.98 17.89
N ASN A 149 -23.50 -11.42 17.52
CA ASN A 149 -24.06 -12.71 17.91
C ASN A 149 -24.11 -13.71 16.74
N LYS A 150 -23.38 -13.45 15.65
CA LYS A 150 -23.33 -14.36 14.50
C LYS A 150 -22.21 -15.39 14.66
N LYS A 151 -22.39 -16.55 14.02
CA LYS A 151 -21.34 -17.58 13.99
C LYS A 151 -20.10 -17.08 13.28
N HIS A 152 -18.95 -17.54 13.75
CA HIS A 152 -17.66 -17.31 13.11
C HIS A 152 -17.33 -18.52 12.20
N PRO A 153 -17.54 -18.42 10.89
CA PRO A 153 -17.26 -19.53 9.99
C PRO A 153 -15.77 -19.77 9.85
N LYS A 154 -15.36 -21.03 9.74
CA LYS A 154 -14.01 -21.37 9.31
C LYS A 154 -13.86 -21.14 7.82
N VAL A 155 -12.77 -20.51 7.42
CA VAL A 155 -12.51 -20.08 6.04
C VAL A 155 -11.16 -20.62 5.58
N LEU A 156 -11.17 -21.34 4.47
CA LEU A 156 -9.98 -21.71 3.70
C LEU A 156 -9.87 -20.76 2.51
N VAL A 157 -8.73 -20.11 2.35
CA VAL A 157 -8.48 -19.17 1.26
C VAL A 157 -7.45 -19.75 0.30
N LEU A 158 -7.85 -19.93 -0.94
CA LEU A 158 -6.99 -20.38 -2.02
C LEU A 158 -6.77 -19.21 -3.00
N MET A 159 -5.52 -18.88 -3.27
CA MET A 159 -5.15 -17.93 -4.31
C MET A 159 -4.60 -18.67 -5.51
N GLY A 160 -5.29 -18.56 -6.66
CA GLY A 160 -4.88 -19.19 -7.91
C GLY A 160 -3.64 -18.49 -8.51
N LEU A 161 -2.70 -19.32 -8.95
CA LEU A 161 -1.55 -18.91 -9.75
C LEU A 161 -1.57 -19.69 -11.07
N PRO A 162 -0.89 -19.23 -12.13
CA PRO A 162 -0.79 -20.03 -13.35
C PRO A 162 -0.24 -21.43 -13.06
N GLY A 163 -1.08 -22.47 -13.25
CA GLY A 163 -0.72 -23.88 -13.04
C GLY A 163 -0.69 -24.37 -11.59
N SER A 164 -1.02 -23.51 -10.59
CA SER A 164 -1.02 -23.90 -9.18
C SER A 164 -1.93 -23.01 -8.33
N TYR A 165 -1.93 -23.24 -7.03
CA TYR A 165 -2.53 -22.35 -6.05
C TYR A 165 -1.70 -22.32 -4.77
N VAL A 166 -1.86 -21.27 -4.01
CA VAL A 166 -1.30 -21.14 -2.66
C VAL A 166 -2.41 -20.89 -1.66
N ILE A 167 -2.16 -21.23 -0.40
CA ILE A 167 -3.10 -21.02 0.70
C ILE A 167 -2.73 -19.69 1.37
N ALA A 168 -3.68 -18.78 1.47
CA ALA A 168 -3.50 -17.54 2.22
C ALA A 168 -3.81 -17.76 3.70
N THR A 169 -2.83 -17.49 4.57
CA THR A 169 -2.95 -17.60 6.02
C THR A 169 -3.59 -16.36 6.63
N GLU A 170 -3.82 -16.36 7.96
CA GLU A 170 -4.31 -15.18 8.67
C GLU A 170 -3.35 -13.98 8.61
N ASN A 171 -2.08 -14.21 8.33
CA ASN A 171 -1.04 -13.16 8.21
C ASN A 171 -0.97 -12.53 6.82
N SER A 172 -1.78 -12.97 5.87
CA SER A 172 -1.96 -12.33 4.58
C SER A 172 -2.95 -11.15 4.69
N TYR A 173 -2.94 -10.26 3.69
CA TYR A 173 -3.91 -9.17 3.64
C TYR A 173 -5.36 -9.69 3.62
N VAL A 174 -5.67 -10.66 2.77
CA VAL A 174 -7.00 -11.28 2.73
C VAL A 174 -7.34 -11.99 4.03
N GLY A 175 -6.36 -12.62 4.70
CA GLY A 175 -6.53 -13.19 6.03
C GLY A 175 -6.91 -12.14 7.08
N SER A 176 -6.31 -10.96 7.02
CA SER A 176 -6.67 -9.84 7.90
C SER A 176 -8.10 -9.34 7.67
N LEU A 177 -8.56 -9.30 6.42
CA LEU A 177 -9.96 -8.97 6.08
C LEU A 177 -10.95 -10.00 6.63
N ILE A 178 -10.65 -11.28 6.48
CA ILE A 178 -11.48 -12.37 6.99
C ILE A 178 -11.62 -12.27 8.51
N LYS A 179 -10.52 -12.04 9.21
CA LYS A 179 -10.52 -11.86 10.68
C LYS A 179 -11.38 -10.65 11.09
N LEU A 180 -11.23 -9.51 10.43
CA LEU A 180 -12.06 -8.33 10.67
C LEU A 180 -13.55 -8.59 10.36
N ALA A 181 -13.84 -9.41 9.37
CA ALA A 181 -15.19 -9.82 9.02
C ALA A 181 -15.81 -10.83 9.99
N GLY A 182 -15.04 -11.37 10.93
CA GLY A 182 -15.48 -12.35 11.92
C GLY A 182 -15.33 -13.80 11.47
N GLY A 183 -14.60 -14.07 10.40
CA GLY A 183 -14.21 -15.42 9.98
C GLY A 183 -12.96 -15.92 10.71
N GLU A 184 -12.82 -17.23 10.78
CA GLU A 184 -11.64 -17.90 11.32
C GLU A 184 -10.87 -18.55 10.18
N ASN A 185 -9.66 -18.09 9.91
CA ASN A 185 -8.81 -18.74 8.91
C ASN A 185 -8.43 -20.15 9.39
N VAL A 186 -8.49 -21.14 8.51
CA VAL A 186 -8.07 -22.52 8.81
C VAL A 186 -6.60 -22.61 9.20
N TYR A 187 -5.77 -21.72 8.64
CA TYR A 187 -4.34 -21.62 8.93
C TYR A 187 -4.05 -20.39 9.80
N GLN A 188 -4.27 -20.58 11.10
CA GLN A 188 -3.90 -19.62 12.16
C GLN A 188 -2.46 -19.91 12.63
N ASN A 189 -1.81 -18.91 13.18
CA ASN A 189 -0.45 -19.02 13.75
C ASN A 189 0.64 -19.47 12.75
N ALA A 190 0.41 -19.31 11.45
CA ALA A 190 1.44 -19.52 10.45
C ALA A 190 2.38 -18.31 10.39
N ASP A 191 3.69 -18.55 10.34
CA ASP A 191 4.69 -17.48 10.23
C ASP A 191 4.70 -16.82 8.83
N GLN A 192 4.17 -17.52 7.83
CA GLN A 192 4.14 -17.10 6.43
C GLN A 192 2.76 -16.54 6.05
N GLU A 193 2.76 -15.58 5.11
CA GLU A 193 1.52 -15.07 4.52
C GLU A 193 0.84 -16.11 3.62
N PHE A 194 1.63 -16.91 2.93
CA PHE A 194 1.17 -17.94 1.99
C PHE A 194 1.90 -19.26 2.19
N LEU A 195 1.13 -20.36 2.04
CA LEU A 195 1.63 -21.73 2.07
C LEU A 195 1.43 -22.37 0.69
N THR A 196 2.39 -23.17 0.26
CA THR A 196 2.36 -23.97 -0.99
C THR A 196 1.97 -25.41 -0.73
#